data_b5ff9c942c5deaa867e1cc82eac70b72
#
_entry.id   b5ff9c942c5deaa867e1cc82eac70b72
#
_cell.length_a   1.000
_cell.length_b   1.000
_cell.length_c   1.000
_cell.angle_alpha   90.00
_cell.angle_beta   90.00
_cell.angle_gamma   90.00
#
_symmetry.space_group_name_H-M   'P 1'
#
loop_
_entity.id
_entity.type
_entity.pdbx_description
1 polymer ?
#
loop_
_entity_poly.entity_id
_entity_poly.type
_entity_poly.pdbx_seq_one_letter_code
_entity_poly.pdbx_strand_id
1 'polypeptide(L)'
;MASKRIVVFGGSGFLGSRICRAAAARNWDVTSVRQAFNPSKGAESPNPLERVRQRGGDPNKEGRWRAVEPPASPAQMTYEMMNRDSAILLAKEAAKEGVKAFGFVSAAAGAPVLPSRYITTKREAEQVVAREFPEMRGVFFRPPFMFDQSRAVTMGVAAAATAGSFANRLAGGVLEGFLGAAVTKPLKVDLVADAIVEALEDESVKGPVEVPQLEELANRAWRKTML
;
A
#
# COMPACT_ATOMS: atom_id res chain seq x y z
N MET A 1 4.44 -27.93 -0.35
CA MET A 1 3.70 -26.85 -1.05
C MET A 1 4.68 -25.75 -1.41
N ALA A 2 4.63 -25.19 -2.62
CA ALA A 2 5.52 -24.08 -2.99
C ALA A 2 5.20 -22.87 -2.10
N SER A 3 6.22 -22.24 -1.53
CA SER A 3 6.09 -21.03 -0.73
C SER A 3 5.54 -19.91 -1.62
N LYS A 4 4.55 -19.16 -1.13
CA LYS A 4 4.06 -17.97 -1.82
C LYS A 4 5.16 -16.90 -1.80
N ARG A 5 5.30 -16.14 -2.88
CA ARG A 5 6.28 -15.06 -3.00
C ARG A 5 5.59 -13.71 -3.11
N ILE A 6 6.14 -12.71 -2.43
CA ILE A 6 5.67 -11.34 -2.50
C ILE A 6 6.85 -10.38 -2.70
N VAL A 7 6.66 -9.40 -3.58
CA VAL A 7 7.58 -8.27 -3.73
C VAL A 7 6.89 -7.01 -3.23
N VAL A 8 7.49 -6.34 -2.24
CA VAL A 8 6.91 -5.15 -1.60
C VAL A 8 7.73 -3.92 -1.98
N PHE A 9 7.18 -3.09 -2.86
CA PHE A 9 7.76 -1.78 -3.17
C PHE A 9 7.42 -0.79 -2.06
N GLY A 10 8.46 -0.16 -1.50
CA GLY A 10 8.34 0.66 -0.29
C GLY A 10 8.34 -0.16 1.00
N GLY A 11 8.86 -1.39 0.97
CA GLY A 11 8.90 -2.31 2.11
C GLY A 11 9.70 -1.83 3.33
N SER A 12 10.48 -0.75 3.22
CA SER A 12 11.11 -0.06 4.36
C SER A 12 10.26 1.07 4.93
N GLY A 13 9.12 1.40 4.29
CA GLY A 13 8.21 2.44 4.72
C GLY A 13 7.31 2.04 5.90
N PHE A 14 6.47 2.98 6.33
CA PHE A 14 5.59 2.84 7.48
C PHE A 14 4.69 1.60 7.40
N LEU A 15 3.91 1.45 6.33
CA LEU A 15 3.05 0.29 6.10
C LEU A 15 3.83 -0.89 5.48
N GLY A 16 4.72 -0.61 4.51
CA GLY A 16 5.44 -1.67 3.78
C GLY A 16 6.25 -2.59 4.70
N SER A 17 6.90 -2.05 5.75
CA SER A 17 7.63 -2.86 6.71
C SER A 17 6.73 -3.80 7.52
N ARG A 18 5.49 -3.40 7.77
CA ARG A 18 4.49 -4.23 8.46
C ARG A 18 3.96 -5.34 7.54
N ILE A 19 3.72 -5.01 6.24
CA ILE A 19 3.36 -6.02 5.23
C ILE A 19 4.46 -7.07 5.10
N CYS A 20 5.73 -6.65 5.01
CA CYS A 20 6.85 -7.61 4.96
C CYS A 20 6.87 -8.54 6.17
N ARG A 21 6.65 -8.00 7.37
CA ARG A 21 6.59 -8.79 8.61
C ARG A 21 5.41 -9.76 8.61
N ALA A 22 4.21 -9.29 8.28
CA ALA A 22 3.00 -10.10 8.25
C ALA A 22 3.09 -11.25 7.23
N ALA A 23 3.68 -10.99 6.06
CA ALA A 23 3.92 -12.01 5.04
C ALA A 23 4.98 -13.04 5.48
N ALA A 24 6.09 -12.58 6.08
CA ALA A 24 7.13 -13.46 6.61
C ALA A 24 6.61 -14.36 7.74
N ALA A 25 5.72 -13.84 8.60
CA ALA A 25 5.07 -14.63 9.66
C ALA A 25 4.19 -15.77 9.10
N ARG A 26 3.77 -15.67 7.84
CA ARG A 26 3.03 -16.74 7.12
C ARG A 26 3.93 -17.62 6.25
N ASN A 27 5.24 -17.57 6.45
CA ASN A 27 6.24 -18.32 5.70
C ASN A 27 6.24 -17.99 4.18
N TRP A 28 5.89 -16.75 3.81
CA TRP A 28 6.05 -16.29 2.44
C TRP A 28 7.49 -15.87 2.18
N ASP A 29 7.96 -16.08 0.96
CA ASP A 29 9.24 -15.52 0.50
C ASP A 29 9.04 -14.04 0.17
N VAL A 30 9.69 -13.17 0.97
CA VAL A 30 9.46 -11.72 0.94
C VAL A 30 10.67 -10.99 0.37
N THR A 31 10.47 -10.33 -0.75
CA THR A 31 11.44 -9.40 -1.31
C THR A 31 10.98 -7.95 -1.05
N SER A 32 11.77 -7.18 -0.32
CA SER A 32 11.52 -5.77 -0.05
C SER A 32 12.34 -4.89 -0.97
N VAL A 33 11.68 -4.06 -1.76
CA VAL A 33 12.30 -3.06 -2.62
C VAL A 33 12.19 -1.71 -1.93
N ARG A 34 13.34 -1.14 -1.55
CA ARG A 34 13.41 0.20 -0.97
C ARG A 34 13.32 1.22 -2.11
N GLN A 35 12.40 2.17 -2.03
CA GLN A 35 12.43 3.33 -2.90
C GLN A 35 13.66 4.18 -2.54
N ALA A 36 14.61 4.27 -3.47
CA ALA A 36 15.92 4.89 -3.23
C ALA A 36 15.89 6.42 -3.40
N PHE A 37 14.79 7.07 -3.05
CA PHE A 37 14.76 8.52 -3.04
C PHE A 37 14.96 9.05 -1.62
N ASN A 38 16.19 9.47 -1.33
CA ASN A 38 16.50 10.29 -0.17
C ASN A 38 17.08 11.62 -0.69
N PRO A 39 16.29 12.70 -0.70
CA PRO A 39 16.73 14.00 -1.21
C PRO A 39 17.87 14.62 -0.38
N SER A 40 18.13 14.11 0.83
CA SER A 40 19.18 14.60 1.74
C SER A 40 20.50 13.87 1.62
N LYS A 41 20.58 12.78 0.85
CA LYS A 41 21.83 12.09 0.55
C LYS A 41 22.08 12.15 -0.95
N GLY A 42 23.08 12.93 -1.34
CA GLY A 42 23.51 13.04 -2.72
C GLY A 42 23.75 11.68 -3.40
N ALA A 43 23.91 11.70 -4.69
CA ALA A 43 23.83 10.66 -5.71
C ALA A 43 24.62 9.34 -5.53
N GLU A 44 24.94 8.90 -4.31
CA GLU A 44 25.75 7.71 -4.04
C GLU A 44 24.97 6.50 -3.48
N SER A 45 23.65 6.44 -3.66
CA SER A 45 22.94 5.23 -3.25
C SER A 45 22.88 4.26 -4.45
N PRO A 46 23.48 3.05 -4.36
CA PRO A 46 23.40 2.08 -5.43
C PRO A 46 21.94 1.75 -5.75
N ASN A 47 21.63 1.63 -7.04
CA ASN A 47 20.32 1.31 -7.58
C ASN A 47 19.62 0.21 -6.74
N PRO A 48 18.40 0.42 -6.22
CA PRO A 48 17.70 -0.57 -5.42
C PRO A 48 17.53 -1.92 -6.12
N LEU A 49 17.51 -1.94 -7.45
CA LEU A 49 17.43 -3.14 -8.28
C LEU A 49 18.74 -3.96 -8.26
N GLU A 50 19.89 -3.34 -8.05
CA GLU A 50 21.15 -4.05 -7.86
C GLU A 50 21.19 -4.84 -6.55
N ARG A 51 20.52 -4.37 -5.49
CA ARG A 51 20.44 -5.11 -4.22
C ARG A 51 19.50 -6.31 -4.28
N VAL A 52 18.46 -6.27 -5.11
CA VAL A 52 17.63 -7.45 -5.40
C VAL A 52 18.43 -8.50 -6.16
N ARG A 53 19.31 -8.07 -7.07
CA ARG A 53 20.23 -8.91 -7.82
C ARG A 53 21.28 -9.61 -6.95
N GLN A 54 21.69 -8.98 -5.83
CA GLN A 54 22.72 -9.53 -4.92
C GLN A 54 22.19 -10.55 -3.90
N ARG A 55 20.87 -10.72 -3.75
CA ARG A 55 20.26 -11.67 -2.79
C ARG A 55 19.70 -12.94 -3.45
N GLY A 56 20.39 -13.51 -4.42
CA GLY A 56 20.13 -14.89 -4.85
C GLY A 56 19.21 -15.07 -6.05
N GLY A 57 19.02 -14.04 -6.87
CA GLY A 57 18.45 -14.22 -8.21
C GLY A 57 19.47 -14.83 -9.18
N ASP A 58 19.08 -15.84 -9.93
CA ASP A 58 19.86 -16.40 -11.03
C ASP A 58 20.29 -15.27 -11.98
N PRO A 59 21.61 -15.00 -12.17
CA PRO A 59 22.10 -13.92 -13.03
C PRO A 59 21.68 -14.08 -14.49
N ASN A 60 21.20 -15.25 -14.92
CA ASN A 60 20.74 -15.55 -16.27
C ASN A 60 19.23 -15.38 -16.49
N LYS A 61 18.45 -15.15 -15.42
CA LYS A 61 17.07 -14.70 -15.54
C LYS A 61 17.04 -13.17 -15.50
N GLU A 62 17.28 -12.56 -16.64
CA GLU A 62 17.13 -11.12 -16.84
C GLU A 62 15.66 -10.67 -16.78
N GLY A 63 15.07 -10.71 -15.60
CA GLY A 63 13.87 -9.95 -15.29
C GLY A 63 14.26 -8.47 -15.23
N ARG A 64 14.12 -7.77 -16.31
CA ARG A 64 14.42 -6.33 -16.39
C ARG A 64 13.32 -5.50 -15.77
N TRP A 65 13.34 -5.34 -14.45
CA TRP A 65 12.66 -4.21 -13.84
C TRP A 65 13.39 -2.93 -14.27
N ARG A 66 12.91 -2.26 -15.30
CA ARG A 66 13.44 -0.93 -15.65
C ARG A 66 13.17 -0.01 -14.49
N ALA A 67 14.24 0.50 -13.89
CA ALA A 67 14.12 1.57 -12.92
C ALA A 67 13.38 2.73 -13.58
N VAL A 68 12.33 3.22 -12.92
CA VAL A 68 11.82 4.57 -13.20
C VAL A 68 12.99 5.49 -12.86
N GLU A 69 13.52 6.20 -13.82
CA GLU A 69 14.55 7.20 -13.55
C GLU A 69 13.95 8.16 -12.52
N PRO A 70 14.59 8.34 -11.35
CA PRO A 70 14.10 9.30 -10.39
C PRO A 70 14.11 10.68 -11.04
N PRO A 71 13.10 11.54 -10.76
CA PRO A 71 13.10 12.89 -11.27
C PRO A 71 14.40 13.61 -10.86
N ALA A 72 14.96 14.39 -11.77
CA ALA A 72 16.25 15.07 -11.58
C ALA A 72 16.25 16.04 -10.38
N SER A 73 15.09 16.41 -9.86
CA SER A 73 14.95 17.23 -8.66
C SER A 73 13.65 16.94 -7.89
N PRO A 74 13.59 17.17 -6.57
CA PRO A 74 12.36 17.07 -5.77
C PRO A 74 11.21 17.94 -6.27
N ALA A 75 11.51 19.07 -6.90
CA ALA A 75 10.51 19.97 -7.46
C ALA A 75 9.72 19.37 -8.65
N GLN A 76 10.25 18.31 -9.26
CA GLN A 76 9.60 17.59 -10.36
C GLN A 76 8.71 16.44 -9.90
N MET A 77 8.67 16.15 -8.60
CA MET A 77 7.85 15.08 -8.05
C MET A 77 6.39 15.52 -7.96
N THR A 78 5.59 15.15 -8.94
CA THR A 78 4.14 15.39 -8.93
C THR A 78 3.37 14.24 -8.31
N TYR A 79 2.11 14.51 -7.91
CA TYR A 79 1.22 13.44 -7.42
C TYR A 79 0.98 12.37 -8.49
N GLU A 80 0.94 12.77 -9.76
CA GLU A 80 0.78 11.87 -10.90
C GLU A 80 1.94 10.89 -10.96
N MET A 81 3.16 11.37 -10.98
CA MET A 81 4.37 10.53 -11.04
C MET A 81 4.45 9.57 -9.85
N MET A 82 4.18 10.07 -8.64
CA MET A 82 4.37 9.31 -7.41
C MET A 82 3.24 8.32 -7.13
N ASN A 83 1.99 8.64 -7.48
CA ASN A 83 0.84 7.83 -7.12
C ASN A 83 0.24 7.06 -8.30
N ARG A 84 0.23 7.64 -9.50
CA ARG A 84 -0.38 7.03 -10.69
C ARG A 84 0.66 6.33 -11.57
N ASP A 85 1.61 7.09 -12.09
CA ASP A 85 2.51 6.62 -13.14
C ASP A 85 3.44 5.53 -12.64
N SER A 86 3.95 5.67 -11.41
CA SER A 86 4.75 4.65 -10.74
C SER A 86 3.97 3.33 -10.53
N ALA A 87 2.70 3.41 -10.11
CA ALA A 87 1.87 2.24 -9.90
C ALA A 87 1.54 1.53 -11.22
N ILE A 88 1.22 2.28 -12.28
CA ILE A 88 0.93 1.75 -13.61
C ILE A 88 2.18 1.05 -14.18
N LEU A 89 3.35 1.68 -14.04
CA LEU A 89 4.60 1.08 -14.51
C LEU A 89 4.90 -0.22 -13.77
N LEU A 90 4.76 -0.25 -12.44
CA LEU A 90 4.96 -1.47 -11.66
C LEU A 90 3.96 -2.56 -12.05
N ALA A 91 2.69 -2.22 -12.27
CA ALA A 91 1.67 -3.16 -12.73
C ALA A 91 2.01 -3.73 -14.11
N LYS A 92 2.49 -2.88 -15.03
CA LYS A 92 2.92 -3.29 -16.37
C LYS A 92 4.08 -4.29 -16.32
N GLU A 93 5.10 -4.00 -15.51
CA GLU A 93 6.23 -4.92 -15.36
C GLU A 93 5.80 -6.23 -14.66
N ALA A 94 4.95 -6.12 -13.61
CA ALA A 94 4.39 -7.30 -12.93
C ALA A 94 3.59 -8.21 -13.89
N ALA A 95 2.78 -7.62 -14.76
CA ALA A 95 2.02 -8.37 -15.77
C ALA A 95 2.93 -9.10 -16.77
N LYS A 96 4.01 -8.45 -17.23
CA LYS A 96 5.02 -9.08 -18.11
C LYS A 96 5.69 -10.28 -17.46
N GLU A 97 5.94 -10.22 -16.16
CA GLU A 97 6.54 -11.30 -15.38
C GLU A 97 5.51 -12.40 -14.97
N GLY A 98 4.28 -12.29 -15.42
CA GLY A 98 3.21 -13.26 -15.12
C GLY A 98 2.77 -13.27 -13.65
N VAL A 99 2.91 -12.14 -12.96
CA VAL A 99 2.45 -12.00 -11.57
C VAL A 99 0.94 -12.16 -11.51
N LYS A 100 0.46 -13.03 -10.61
CA LYS A 100 -0.97 -13.38 -10.52
C LYS A 100 -1.81 -12.32 -9.81
N ALA A 101 -1.24 -11.59 -8.87
CA ALA A 101 -1.96 -10.59 -8.10
C ALA A 101 -1.11 -9.32 -7.89
N PHE A 102 -1.75 -8.16 -8.03
CA PHE A 102 -1.16 -6.85 -7.81
C PHE A 102 -1.93 -6.11 -6.73
N GLY A 103 -1.29 -5.91 -5.57
CA GLY A 103 -1.85 -5.13 -4.47
C GLY A 103 -1.39 -3.68 -4.54
N PHE A 104 -2.32 -2.73 -4.61
CA PHE A 104 -2.01 -1.30 -4.60
C PHE A 104 -2.59 -0.63 -3.36
N VAL A 105 -1.72 0.04 -2.60
CA VAL A 105 -2.14 0.82 -1.44
C VAL A 105 -2.60 2.19 -1.89
N SER A 106 -3.89 2.32 -2.04
CA SER A 106 -4.60 3.57 -2.34
C SER A 106 -4.88 4.36 -1.05
N ALA A 107 -6.01 5.02 -0.94
CA ALA A 107 -6.43 5.72 0.26
C ALA A 107 -7.97 5.81 0.32
N ALA A 108 -8.55 5.86 1.51
CA ALA A 108 -9.96 6.20 1.67
C ALA A 108 -10.22 7.63 1.19
N ALA A 109 -11.37 7.87 0.56
CA ALA A 109 -11.76 9.20 0.13
C ALA A 109 -12.20 10.06 1.31
N GLY A 110 -12.08 11.39 1.16
CA GLY A 110 -12.73 12.36 2.05
C GLY A 110 -11.93 12.82 3.25
N ALA A 111 -10.61 12.60 3.32
CA ALA A 111 -9.81 13.29 4.34
C ALA A 111 -9.64 14.77 3.96
N PRO A 112 -10.20 15.74 4.73
CA PRO A 112 -10.16 17.16 4.36
C PRO A 112 -8.74 17.74 4.37
N VAL A 113 -7.79 17.03 4.98
CA VAL A 113 -6.37 17.41 5.04
C VAL A 113 -5.60 16.96 3.79
N LEU A 114 -6.14 16.02 3.01
CA LEU A 114 -5.48 15.52 1.80
C LEU A 114 -5.96 16.31 0.57
N PRO A 115 -5.05 16.80 -0.28
CA PRO A 115 -5.44 17.43 -1.54
C PRO A 115 -6.28 16.45 -2.37
N SER A 116 -7.35 16.95 -2.98
CA SER A 116 -8.21 16.14 -3.87
C SER A 116 -7.41 15.42 -4.96
N ARG A 117 -6.40 16.09 -5.49
CA ARG A 117 -5.48 15.55 -6.50
C ARG A 117 -4.74 14.28 -6.04
N TYR A 118 -4.41 14.17 -4.74
CA TYR A 118 -3.81 12.96 -4.19
C TYR A 118 -4.74 11.75 -4.30
N ILE A 119 -6.02 11.93 -3.98
CA ILE A 119 -7.02 10.85 -4.09
C ILE A 119 -7.33 10.55 -5.56
N THR A 120 -7.50 11.58 -6.38
CA THR A 120 -7.83 11.42 -7.81
C THR A 120 -6.75 10.62 -8.53
N THR A 121 -5.47 10.97 -8.35
CA THR A 121 -4.36 10.24 -9.01
C THR A 121 -4.28 8.78 -8.59
N LYS A 122 -4.60 8.46 -7.33
CA LYS A 122 -4.69 7.06 -6.88
C LYS A 122 -5.86 6.32 -7.52
N ARG A 123 -7.02 6.96 -7.65
CA ARG A 123 -8.19 6.36 -8.33
C ARG A 123 -7.94 6.13 -9.82
N GLU A 124 -7.25 7.05 -10.48
CA GLU A 124 -6.81 6.88 -11.86
C GLU A 124 -5.89 5.67 -12.01
N ALA A 125 -4.94 5.48 -11.09
CA ALA A 125 -4.08 4.29 -11.08
C ALA A 125 -4.88 2.99 -10.94
N GLU A 126 -5.84 2.94 -9.99
CA GLU A 126 -6.72 1.78 -9.80
C GLU A 126 -7.47 1.44 -11.11
N GLN A 127 -8.07 2.46 -11.74
CA GLN A 127 -8.84 2.29 -12.98
C GLN A 127 -7.99 1.80 -14.14
N VAL A 128 -6.80 2.39 -14.32
CA VAL A 128 -5.88 1.99 -15.40
C VAL A 128 -5.41 0.56 -15.19
N VAL A 129 -4.99 0.20 -13.97
CA VAL A 129 -4.53 -1.16 -13.66
C VAL A 129 -5.65 -2.18 -13.88
N ALA A 130 -6.86 -1.90 -13.44
CA ALA A 130 -7.99 -2.82 -13.62
C ALA A 130 -8.38 -3.01 -15.09
N ARG A 131 -8.27 -1.95 -15.90
CA ARG A 131 -8.65 -1.96 -17.32
C ARG A 131 -7.57 -2.60 -18.20
N GLU A 132 -6.31 -2.26 -17.97
CA GLU A 132 -5.20 -2.63 -18.87
C GLU A 132 -4.58 -4.00 -18.54
N PHE A 133 -4.78 -4.49 -17.32
CA PHE A 133 -4.23 -5.79 -16.88
C PHE A 133 -5.30 -6.71 -16.30
N PRO A 134 -6.36 -7.07 -17.07
CA PRO A 134 -7.51 -7.85 -16.58
C PRO A 134 -7.13 -9.28 -16.15
N GLU A 135 -6.06 -9.86 -16.71
CA GLU A 135 -5.56 -11.19 -16.36
C GLU A 135 -4.84 -11.20 -14.99
N MET A 136 -4.38 -10.07 -14.53
CA MET A 136 -3.75 -9.92 -13.24
C MET A 136 -4.79 -9.45 -12.21
N ARG A 137 -4.95 -10.21 -11.11
CA ARG A 137 -5.88 -9.86 -10.05
C ARG A 137 -5.45 -8.57 -9.34
N GLY A 138 -6.09 -7.46 -9.68
CA GLY A 138 -5.88 -6.17 -9.00
C GLY A 138 -6.64 -6.11 -7.67
N VAL A 139 -5.95 -5.75 -6.58
CA VAL A 139 -6.54 -5.50 -5.26
C VAL A 139 -6.13 -4.11 -4.78
N PHE A 140 -7.10 -3.23 -4.60
CA PHE A 140 -6.86 -1.80 -4.34
C PHE A 140 -7.27 -1.45 -2.91
N PHE A 141 -6.30 -1.43 -2.01
CA PHE A 141 -6.54 -1.16 -0.59
C PHE A 141 -6.74 0.32 -0.35
N ARG A 142 -7.85 0.69 0.28
CA ARG A 142 -8.24 2.07 0.58
C ARG A 142 -8.27 2.31 2.10
N PRO A 143 -7.09 2.26 2.77
CA PRO A 143 -7.04 2.46 4.20
C PRO A 143 -7.39 3.91 4.59
N PRO A 144 -7.97 4.11 5.78
CA PRO A 144 -8.13 5.41 6.39
C PRO A 144 -6.79 5.93 6.91
N PHE A 145 -6.80 6.96 7.74
CA PHE A 145 -5.60 7.35 8.47
C PHE A 145 -5.08 6.17 9.31
N MET A 146 -3.79 5.87 9.15
CA MET A 146 -3.13 4.78 9.87
C MET A 146 -2.22 5.33 10.97
N PHE A 147 -2.20 4.66 12.13
CA PHE A 147 -1.35 5.03 13.23
C PHE A 147 -0.52 3.86 13.75
N ASP A 148 0.57 4.20 14.43
CA ASP A 148 1.45 3.26 15.12
C ASP A 148 1.62 3.72 16.58
N GLN A 149 1.44 2.81 17.52
CA GLN A 149 1.60 3.09 18.95
C GLN A 149 3.02 3.54 19.33
N SER A 150 4.03 3.15 18.54
CA SER A 150 5.42 3.56 18.76
C SER A 150 5.72 4.99 18.31
N ARG A 151 4.78 5.67 17.61
CA ARG A 151 4.94 7.03 17.08
C ARG A 151 3.96 7.99 17.72
N ALA A 152 4.40 8.74 18.73
CA ALA A 152 3.56 9.68 19.50
C ALA A 152 2.75 10.66 18.63
N VAL A 153 3.36 11.16 17.53
CA VAL A 153 2.69 12.06 16.57
C VAL A 153 1.48 11.40 15.92
N THR A 154 1.62 10.14 15.46
CA THR A 154 0.51 9.41 14.83
C THR A 154 -0.57 9.06 15.82
N MET A 155 -0.22 8.86 17.10
CA MET A 155 -1.18 8.65 18.18
C MET A 155 -2.01 9.90 18.46
N GLY A 156 -1.40 11.08 18.51
CA GLY A 156 -2.11 12.34 18.71
C GLY A 156 -3.14 12.63 17.61
N VAL A 157 -2.75 12.45 16.36
CA VAL A 157 -3.66 12.60 15.20
C VAL A 157 -4.77 11.55 15.23
N ALA A 158 -4.46 10.30 15.60
CA ALA A 158 -5.45 9.25 15.72
C ALA A 158 -6.48 9.53 16.83
N ALA A 159 -6.03 10.04 17.97
CA ALA A 159 -6.92 10.42 19.07
C ALA A 159 -7.89 11.54 18.65
N ALA A 160 -7.40 12.58 17.98
CA ALA A 160 -8.23 13.68 17.47
C ALA A 160 -9.26 13.17 16.43
N ALA A 161 -8.83 12.31 15.48
CA ALA A 161 -9.73 11.73 14.49
C ALA A 161 -10.78 10.79 15.11
N THR A 162 -10.43 10.05 16.16
CA THR A 162 -11.36 9.18 16.88
C THR A 162 -12.43 10.01 17.63
N ALA A 163 -12.02 11.09 18.28
CA ALA A 163 -12.96 12.02 18.93
C ALA A 163 -13.93 12.64 17.91
N GLY A 164 -13.44 13.04 16.74
CA GLY A 164 -14.26 13.56 15.65
C GLY A 164 -15.26 12.52 15.11
N SER A 165 -14.86 11.26 14.96
CA SER A 165 -15.74 10.19 14.50
C SER A 165 -16.84 9.85 15.50
N PHE A 166 -16.52 9.89 16.81
CA PHE A 166 -17.50 9.68 17.87
C PHE A 166 -18.55 10.81 17.93
N ALA A 167 -18.09 12.06 17.83
CA ALA A 167 -18.97 13.22 17.77
C ALA A 167 -19.92 13.16 16.56
N ASN A 168 -19.43 12.74 15.39
CA ASN A 168 -20.25 12.55 14.19
C ASN A 168 -21.32 11.46 14.38
N ARG A 169 -20.96 10.35 15.03
CA ARG A 169 -21.92 9.27 15.32
C ARG A 169 -23.03 9.74 16.26
N LEU A 170 -22.72 10.59 17.25
CA LEU A 170 -23.71 11.21 18.12
C LEU A 170 -24.60 12.21 17.36
N ALA A 171 -24.06 12.89 16.34
CA ALA A 171 -24.78 13.81 15.47
C ALA A 171 -25.58 13.13 14.35
N GLY A 172 -25.78 11.82 14.43
CA GLY A 172 -26.57 11.05 13.45
C GLY A 172 -25.92 10.89 12.08
N GLY A 173 -24.60 11.03 11.98
CA GLY A 173 -23.87 10.83 10.72
C GLY A 173 -23.91 12.00 9.73
N VAL A 174 -24.51 13.11 10.11
CA VAL A 174 -24.70 14.29 9.22
C VAL A 174 -23.38 14.87 8.70
N LEU A 175 -22.31 14.70 9.46
CA LEU A 175 -20.98 15.20 9.09
C LEU A 175 -20.23 14.28 8.11
N GLU A 176 -20.71 13.08 7.88
CA GLU A 176 -20.07 12.11 6.97
C GLU A 176 -20.03 12.63 5.52
N GLY A 177 -21.10 13.32 5.09
CA GLY A 177 -21.14 13.98 3.79
C GLY A 177 -20.23 15.22 3.68
N PHE A 178 -19.83 15.81 4.82
CA PHE A 178 -19.06 17.06 4.85
C PHE A 178 -17.56 16.84 5.15
N LEU A 179 -17.24 15.85 5.99
CA LEU A 179 -15.88 15.60 6.49
C LEU A 179 -15.24 14.29 5.95
N GLY A 180 -16.02 13.47 5.24
CA GLY A 180 -15.54 12.27 4.58
C GLY A 180 -14.69 11.36 5.47
N ALA A 181 -13.52 10.93 4.99
CA ALA A 181 -12.63 10.00 5.71
C ALA A 181 -11.99 10.58 6.99
N ALA A 182 -12.12 11.87 7.29
CA ALA A 182 -11.72 12.41 8.59
C ALA A 182 -12.62 11.91 9.72
N VAL A 183 -13.78 11.39 9.36
CA VAL A 183 -14.75 10.79 10.28
C VAL A 183 -14.58 9.27 10.37
N THR A 184 -13.79 8.70 9.50
CA THR A 184 -13.50 7.26 9.51
C THR A 184 -12.51 6.95 10.62
N LYS A 185 -12.85 5.98 11.46
CA LYS A 185 -11.99 5.52 12.56
C LYS A 185 -10.58 5.18 12.05
N PRO A 186 -9.53 5.77 12.66
CA PRO A 186 -8.16 5.43 12.29
C PRO A 186 -7.87 3.96 12.59
N LEU A 187 -7.09 3.31 11.73
CA LEU A 187 -6.70 1.92 11.91
C LEU A 187 -5.23 1.81 12.32
N LYS A 188 -4.92 0.80 13.15
CA LYS A 188 -3.53 0.45 13.44
C LYS A 188 -2.86 -0.05 12.15
N VAL A 189 -1.64 0.39 11.92
CA VAL A 189 -0.88 0.01 10.73
C VAL A 189 -0.67 -1.51 10.61
N ASP A 190 -0.47 -2.20 11.73
CA ASP A 190 -0.31 -3.66 11.74
C ASP A 190 -1.60 -4.35 11.29
N LEU A 191 -2.77 -3.87 11.74
CA LEU A 191 -4.07 -4.40 11.33
C LEU A 191 -4.28 -4.26 9.81
N VAL A 192 -3.90 -3.11 9.23
CA VAL A 192 -3.98 -2.90 7.78
C VAL A 192 -3.01 -3.83 7.04
N ALA A 193 -1.81 -4.05 7.57
CA ALA A 193 -0.84 -4.96 6.98
C ALA A 193 -1.34 -6.41 6.97
N ASP A 194 -1.92 -6.88 8.07
CA ASP A 194 -2.51 -8.21 8.19
C ASP A 194 -3.68 -8.39 7.21
N ALA A 195 -4.54 -7.37 7.09
CA ALA A 195 -5.64 -7.37 6.12
C ALA A 195 -5.14 -7.46 4.67
N ILE A 196 -4.06 -6.75 4.33
CA ILE A 196 -3.45 -6.79 2.99
C ILE A 196 -2.93 -8.19 2.68
N VAL A 197 -2.18 -8.82 3.59
CA VAL A 197 -1.64 -10.15 3.38
C VAL A 197 -2.77 -11.18 3.30
N GLU A 198 -3.81 -11.05 4.13
CA GLU A 198 -5.00 -11.91 4.09
C GLU A 198 -5.74 -11.80 2.74
N ALA A 199 -5.94 -10.57 2.25
CA ALA A 199 -6.57 -10.33 0.96
C ALA A 199 -5.77 -10.89 -0.22
N LEU A 200 -4.43 -10.79 -0.15
CA LEU A 200 -3.56 -11.33 -1.19
C LEU A 200 -3.52 -12.87 -1.15
N GLU A 201 -3.74 -13.46 0.02
CA GLU A 201 -3.86 -14.90 0.19
C GLU A 201 -5.17 -15.46 -0.35
N ASP A 202 -6.27 -14.73 -0.17
CA ASP A 202 -7.62 -15.07 -0.62
C ASP A 202 -7.81 -14.67 -2.09
N GLU A 203 -7.84 -15.63 -2.99
CA GLU A 203 -7.98 -15.40 -4.43
C GLU A 203 -9.34 -14.81 -4.83
N SER A 204 -10.35 -14.89 -3.97
CA SER A 204 -11.68 -14.32 -4.20
C SER A 204 -11.71 -12.79 -4.04
N VAL A 205 -10.75 -12.22 -3.30
CA VAL A 205 -10.67 -10.77 -3.07
C VAL A 205 -10.06 -10.08 -4.29
N LYS A 206 -10.83 -9.19 -4.91
CA LYS A 206 -10.40 -8.39 -6.08
C LYS A 206 -11.07 -7.02 -6.09
N GLY A 207 -10.45 -6.08 -6.79
CA GLY A 207 -10.96 -4.71 -6.90
C GLY A 207 -10.72 -3.86 -5.65
N PRO A 208 -11.51 -2.81 -5.44
CA PRO A 208 -11.38 -1.93 -4.28
C PRO A 208 -11.74 -2.63 -2.98
N VAL A 209 -10.88 -2.47 -1.96
CA VAL A 209 -11.08 -2.97 -0.59
C VAL A 209 -11.21 -1.75 0.31
N GLU A 210 -12.43 -1.48 0.74
CA GLU A 210 -12.79 -0.35 1.59
C GLU A 210 -12.55 -0.65 3.08
N VAL A 211 -12.69 0.37 3.93
CA VAL A 211 -12.39 0.27 5.38
C VAL A 211 -13.11 -0.88 6.08
N PRO A 212 -14.44 -1.11 5.89
CA PRO A 212 -15.12 -2.22 6.54
C PRO A 212 -14.56 -3.60 6.15
N GLN A 213 -14.19 -3.76 4.88
CA GLN A 213 -13.59 -4.99 4.37
C GLN A 213 -12.16 -5.18 4.91
N LEU A 214 -11.40 -4.08 5.09
CA LEU A 214 -10.07 -4.15 5.73
C LEU A 214 -10.20 -4.64 7.18
N GLU A 215 -11.17 -4.15 7.93
CA GLU A 215 -11.42 -4.61 9.31
C GLU A 215 -11.84 -6.09 9.35
N GLU A 216 -12.69 -6.53 8.43
CA GLU A 216 -13.10 -7.94 8.33
C GLU A 216 -11.91 -8.85 8.00
N LEU A 217 -11.09 -8.48 7.00
CA LEU A 217 -9.90 -9.22 6.61
C LEU A 217 -8.88 -9.31 7.75
N ALA A 218 -8.68 -8.22 8.48
CA ALA A 218 -7.80 -8.21 9.65
C ALA A 218 -8.31 -9.12 10.76
N ASN A 219 -9.62 -9.12 11.03
CA ASN A 219 -10.24 -10.02 12.00
C ASN A 219 -10.11 -11.49 11.58
N ARG A 220 -10.20 -11.77 10.28
CA ARG A 220 -9.99 -13.11 9.73
C ARG A 220 -8.53 -13.55 9.91
N ALA A 221 -7.59 -12.67 9.59
CA ALA A 221 -6.17 -12.92 9.81
C ALA A 221 -5.86 -13.21 11.28
N TRP A 222 -6.38 -12.40 12.19
CA TRP A 222 -6.18 -12.59 13.64
C TRP A 222 -6.73 -13.95 14.13
N ARG A 223 -7.92 -14.36 13.69
CA ARG A 223 -8.48 -15.67 14.06
C ARG A 223 -7.58 -16.83 13.62
N LYS A 224 -6.94 -16.74 12.44
CA LYS A 224 -6.00 -17.76 11.96
C LYS A 224 -4.75 -17.90 12.83
N THR A 225 -4.32 -16.83 13.51
CA THR A 225 -3.17 -16.87 14.41
C THR A 225 -3.48 -17.44 15.79
N MET A 226 -4.76 -17.63 16.12
CA MET A 226 -5.23 -18.19 17.39
C MET A 226 -5.48 -19.70 17.34
N LEU A 227 -5.47 -20.28 16.13
CA LEU A 227 -5.64 -21.72 15.89
C LEU A 227 -4.30 -22.41 15.68
#